data_9616d879515450c67ab76d56551099fe
#
_entry.id   9616d879515450c67ab76d56551099fe
#
_cell.length_a   1.000
_cell.length_b   1.000
_cell.length_c   1.000
_cell.angle_alpha   90.00
_cell.angle_beta   90.00
_cell.angle_gamma   90.00
#
_symmetry.space_group_name_H-M   'P 1'
#
loop_
_entity.id
_entity.type
_entity.pdbx_description
1 polymer ?
#
loop_
_entity_poly.entity_id
_entity_poly.type
_entity_poly.pdbx_seq_one_letter_code
_entity_poly.pdbx_strand_id
1 'polypeptide(L)'
;REYKCDNVMLNPGESYHKMPYVVNTGKNAAYIRIRVMIPAALDTAILNSSMYTTTALNNKEFTMAYDSTGTVERDGVMYNVYTFTRIDPLAAGEMTYWNVWGTIHMDTTATNEQIAQLLPNGTFNVLVEADAIQADGFANATDAFAAFGK
;
A
#
# COMPACT_ATOMS: atom_id res chain seq x y z
N ARG A 1 8.84 11.98 1.55
CA ARG A 1 8.40 10.56 1.59
C ARG A 1 8.22 10.12 3.02
N GLU A 2 7.09 9.48 3.29
CA GLU A 2 6.85 8.81 4.55
C GLU A 2 6.89 7.31 4.35
N TYR A 3 7.37 6.61 5.37
CA TYR A 3 7.52 5.16 5.36
C TYR A 3 7.04 4.61 6.69
N LYS A 4 6.23 3.57 6.62
CA LYS A 4 5.73 2.89 7.79
C LYS A 4 5.81 1.38 7.60
N CYS A 5 6.33 0.71 8.61
CA CYS A 5 6.48 -0.73 8.62
C CYS A 5 5.73 -1.30 9.83
N ASP A 6 4.80 -2.19 9.56
CA ASP A 6 4.12 -2.94 10.60
C ASP A 6 4.62 -4.38 10.58
N ASN A 7 5.11 -4.83 11.72
CA ASN A 7 5.51 -6.22 11.91
C ASN A 7 4.29 -7.00 12.41
N VAL A 8 3.76 -7.88 11.57
CA VAL A 8 2.48 -8.53 11.78
C VAL A 8 2.68 -10.00 12.09
N MET A 9 1.92 -10.50 13.08
CA MET A 9 1.80 -11.91 13.38
C MET A 9 0.33 -12.30 13.28
N LEU A 10 0.03 -13.28 12.43
CA LEU A 10 -1.31 -13.81 12.29
C LEU A 10 -1.28 -15.34 12.42
N ASN A 11 -2.31 -15.87 13.06
CA ASN A 11 -2.62 -17.30 13.00
C ASN A 11 -3.58 -17.59 11.85
N PRO A 12 -3.64 -18.83 11.34
CA PRO A 12 -4.61 -19.18 10.31
C PRO A 12 -6.03 -18.78 10.73
N GLY A 13 -6.73 -18.11 9.82
CA GLY A 13 -8.08 -17.61 10.06
C GLY A 13 -8.15 -16.23 10.68
N GLU A 14 -7.04 -15.68 11.15
CA GLU A 14 -7.02 -14.33 11.73
C GLU A 14 -6.86 -13.25 10.67
N SER A 15 -7.25 -12.04 11.03
CA SER A 15 -7.19 -10.86 10.15
C SER A 15 -6.46 -9.71 10.82
N TYR A 16 -5.77 -8.93 10.00
CA TYR A 16 -5.10 -7.70 10.40
C TYR A 16 -5.69 -6.53 9.60
N HIS A 17 -6.13 -5.50 10.32
CA HIS A 17 -6.70 -4.32 9.69
C HIS A 17 -5.59 -3.30 9.38
N LYS A 18 -5.58 -2.84 8.14
CA LYS A 18 -4.62 -1.85 7.68
C LYS A 18 -5.33 -0.84 6.81
N MET A 19 -5.51 0.37 7.33
CA MET A 19 -6.23 1.45 6.65
C MET A 19 -5.32 2.67 6.54
N PRO A 20 -4.39 2.67 5.58
CA PRO A 20 -3.47 3.79 5.42
C PRO A 20 -4.17 5.05 4.92
N TYR A 21 -3.75 6.17 5.44
CA TYR A 21 -4.21 7.48 5.01
C TYR A 21 -3.05 8.48 5.02
N VAL A 22 -3.25 9.61 4.35
CA VAL A 22 -2.24 10.66 4.27
C VAL A 22 -2.87 12.00 4.64
N VAL A 23 -2.14 12.78 5.43
CA VAL A 23 -2.47 14.17 5.74
C VAL A 23 -1.43 15.06 5.07
N ASN A 24 -1.88 16.06 4.32
CA ASN A 24 -0.97 17.06 3.76
C ASN A 24 -0.65 18.11 4.81
N THR A 25 0.49 17.97 5.46
CA THR A 25 0.96 18.92 6.47
C THR A 25 1.76 20.08 5.88
N GLY A 26 1.93 20.11 4.56
CA GLY A 26 2.62 21.19 3.87
C GLY A 26 1.75 22.43 3.70
N LYS A 27 2.31 23.41 3.03
CA LYS A 27 1.64 24.70 2.78
C LYS A 27 0.94 24.75 1.42
N ASN A 28 1.24 23.83 0.52
CA ASN A 28 0.74 23.80 -0.85
C ASN A 28 0.04 22.50 -1.14
N ALA A 29 -0.85 22.50 -2.12
CA ALA A 29 -1.48 21.29 -2.62
C ALA A 29 -0.42 20.35 -3.20
N ALA A 30 -0.64 19.04 -3.01
CA ALA A 30 0.29 18.02 -3.47
C ALA A 30 -0.46 16.82 -4.06
N TYR A 31 0.13 16.21 -5.08
CA TYR A 31 -0.30 14.89 -5.54
C TYR A 31 0.23 13.84 -4.59
N ILE A 32 -0.61 12.86 -4.29
CA ILE A 32 -0.33 11.81 -3.29
C ILE A 32 -0.33 10.46 -3.96
N ARG A 33 0.64 9.63 -3.59
CA ARG A 33 0.73 8.23 -3.99
C ARG A 33 0.99 7.39 -2.75
N ILE A 34 0.16 6.37 -2.52
CA ILE A 34 0.32 5.43 -1.41
C ILE A 34 0.64 4.06 -2.00
N ARG A 35 1.70 3.43 -1.50
CA ARG A 35 2.06 2.07 -1.88
C ARG A 35 1.97 1.17 -0.66
N VAL A 36 1.17 0.12 -0.77
CA VAL A 36 1.07 -0.94 0.24
C VAL A 36 1.80 -2.15 -0.31
N MET A 37 2.73 -2.67 0.47
CA MET A 37 3.60 -3.76 0.06
C MET A 37 3.40 -4.97 0.95
N ILE A 38 3.13 -6.11 0.31
CA ILE A 38 2.91 -7.40 0.95
C ILE A 38 4.02 -8.34 0.50
N PRO A 39 4.62 -9.14 1.40
CA PRO A 39 5.64 -10.09 0.99
C PRO A 39 5.15 -10.98 -0.16
N ALA A 40 5.89 -11.00 -1.26
CA ALA A 40 5.46 -11.68 -2.48
C ALA A 40 5.26 -13.18 -2.26
N ALA A 41 6.05 -13.80 -1.39
CA ALA A 41 5.94 -15.23 -1.09
C ALA A 41 4.65 -15.58 -0.35
N LEU A 42 4.03 -14.62 0.33
CA LEU A 42 2.81 -14.82 1.11
C LEU A 42 1.56 -14.33 0.38
N ASP A 43 1.71 -13.29 -0.42
CA ASP A 43 0.58 -12.63 -1.07
C ASP A 43 -0.09 -13.57 -2.06
N THR A 44 -1.39 -13.73 -1.92
CA THR A 44 -2.24 -14.65 -2.68
C THR A 44 -1.95 -16.13 -2.46
N ALA A 45 -0.89 -16.49 -1.75
CA ALA A 45 -0.61 -17.88 -1.38
C ALA A 45 -1.35 -18.26 -0.09
N ILE A 46 -1.04 -17.59 1.00
CA ILE A 46 -1.71 -17.81 2.28
C ILE A 46 -2.31 -16.52 2.86
N LEU A 47 -1.98 -15.37 2.30
CA LEU A 47 -2.59 -14.10 2.68
C LEU A 47 -3.59 -13.66 1.61
N ASN A 48 -4.76 -13.30 2.06
CA ASN A 48 -5.79 -12.72 1.21
C ASN A 48 -6.04 -11.28 1.69
N SER A 49 -6.02 -10.37 0.74
CA SER A 49 -6.22 -8.96 1.06
C SER A 49 -7.58 -8.49 0.59
N SER A 50 -8.26 -7.72 1.41
CA SER A 50 -9.46 -7.01 0.99
C SER A 50 -9.17 -5.53 0.88
N MET A 51 -9.46 -4.99 -0.29
CA MET A 51 -9.40 -3.57 -0.58
C MET A 51 -10.78 -3.08 -0.90
N TYR A 52 -10.98 -1.78 -0.84
CA TYR A 52 -12.18 -1.20 -1.44
C TYR A 52 -12.20 -1.51 -2.92
N THR A 53 -13.38 -1.69 -3.47
CA THR A 53 -13.50 -2.07 -4.88
C THR A 53 -12.78 -1.06 -5.77
N THR A 54 -12.08 -1.57 -6.76
CA THR A 54 -11.36 -0.72 -7.71
C THR A 54 -12.28 0.31 -8.37
N THR A 55 -13.53 -0.07 -8.64
CA THR A 55 -14.52 0.84 -9.21
C THR A 55 -14.77 2.04 -8.29
N ALA A 56 -14.96 1.79 -7.01
CA ALA A 56 -15.20 2.87 -6.05
C ALA A 56 -13.97 3.76 -5.91
N LEU A 57 -12.80 3.17 -5.83
CA LEU A 57 -11.55 3.93 -5.72
C LEU A 57 -11.29 4.75 -6.98
N ASN A 58 -11.35 4.11 -8.14
CA ASN A 58 -11.04 4.76 -9.41
C ASN A 58 -11.99 5.91 -9.77
N ASN A 59 -13.23 5.84 -9.31
CA ASN A 59 -14.22 6.86 -9.61
C ASN A 59 -14.37 7.90 -8.50
N LYS A 60 -13.65 7.75 -7.40
CA LYS A 60 -13.79 8.63 -6.23
C LYS A 60 -12.52 9.44 -5.99
N GLU A 61 -11.53 8.84 -5.43
CA GLU A 61 -10.36 9.57 -4.97
C GLU A 61 -9.07 9.03 -5.57
N PHE A 62 -8.94 7.70 -5.67
CA PHE A 62 -7.70 7.06 -6.09
C PHE A 62 -7.88 6.22 -7.34
N THR A 63 -6.81 6.14 -8.15
CA THR A 63 -6.62 5.05 -9.10
C THR A 63 -5.69 4.02 -8.48
N MET A 64 -5.89 2.74 -8.80
CA MET A 64 -5.09 1.65 -8.26
C MET A 64 -4.34 0.93 -9.38
N ALA A 65 -3.07 0.64 -9.13
CA ALA A 65 -2.27 -0.26 -9.95
C ALA A 65 -1.69 -1.35 -9.06
N TYR A 66 -1.73 -2.58 -9.53
CA TYR A 66 -1.12 -3.72 -8.87
C TYR A 66 -0.01 -4.28 -9.74
N ASP A 67 1.17 -4.36 -9.18
CA ASP A 67 2.30 -4.93 -9.88
C ASP A 67 2.85 -6.11 -9.08
N SER A 68 2.49 -7.30 -9.54
CA SER A 68 2.99 -8.55 -8.96
C SER A 68 4.30 -8.99 -9.60
N THR A 69 4.69 -8.36 -10.70
CA THR A 69 5.92 -8.72 -11.42
C THR A 69 7.05 -7.75 -11.12
N GLY A 70 6.71 -6.51 -10.86
CA GLY A 70 7.65 -5.47 -10.47
C GLY A 70 7.90 -5.45 -8.99
N THR A 71 8.26 -6.60 -8.41
CA THR A 71 8.49 -6.69 -6.98
C THR A 71 9.64 -5.77 -6.55
N VAL A 72 9.48 -5.25 -5.36
CA VAL A 72 10.45 -4.36 -4.73
C VAL A 72 11.09 -5.09 -3.57
N GLU A 73 12.42 -5.01 -3.48
CA GLU A 73 13.15 -5.58 -2.35
C GLU A 73 13.29 -4.55 -1.23
N ARG A 74 13.04 -5.01 -0.01
CA ARG A 74 13.34 -4.24 1.21
C ARG A 74 13.93 -5.21 2.24
N ASP A 75 15.15 -4.95 2.68
CA ASP A 75 15.85 -5.76 3.69
C ASP A 75 15.90 -7.25 3.35
N GLY A 76 16.14 -7.57 2.08
CA GLY A 76 16.25 -8.94 1.61
C GLY A 76 14.93 -9.65 1.32
N VAL A 77 13.81 -8.99 1.53
CA VAL A 77 12.47 -9.54 1.25
C VAL A 77 11.88 -8.89 0.03
N MET A 78 11.31 -9.71 -0.87
CA MET A 78 10.62 -9.23 -2.05
C MET A 78 9.15 -8.97 -1.72
N TYR A 79 8.64 -7.82 -2.17
CA TYR A 79 7.26 -7.40 -1.92
C TYR A 79 6.51 -7.16 -3.21
N ASN A 80 5.25 -7.59 -3.24
CA ASN A 80 4.30 -7.13 -4.25
C ASN A 80 3.82 -5.74 -3.87
N VAL A 81 3.65 -4.88 -4.87
CA VAL A 81 3.33 -3.47 -4.64
C VAL A 81 1.93 -3.16 -5.15
N TYR A 82 1.10 -2.62 -4.26
CA TYR A 82 -0.21 -2.08 -4.60
C TYR A 82 -0.12 -0.57 -4.53
N THR A 83 -0.23 0.08 -5.67
CA THR A 83 -0.06 1.53 -5.78
C THR A 83 -1.40 2.22 -5.94
N PHE A 84 -1.65 3.20 -5.08
CA PHE A 84 -2.87 4.01 -5.09
C PHE A 84 -2.46 5.46 -5.32
N THR A 85 -2.90 6.02 -6.43
CA THR A 85 -2.59 7.41 -6.80
C THR A 85 -3.83 8.26 -6.70
N ARG A 86 -3.76 9.32 -5.89
CA ARG A 86 -4.89 10.23 -5.75
C ARG A 86 -5.04 11.03 -7.04
N ILE A 87 -6.28 11.10 -7.52
CA ILE A 87 -6.59 11.74 -8.82
C ILE A 87 -6.36 13.24 -8.74
N ASP A 88 -6.94 13.88 -7.73
CA ASP A 88 -6.83 15.32 -7.53
C ASP A 88 -5.75 15.65 -6.50
N PRO A 89 -5.13 16.84 -6.58
CA PRO A 89 -4.21 17.25 -5.55
C PRO A 89 -4.89 17.31 -4.19
N LEU A 90 -4.16 16.94 -3.15
CA LEU A 90 -4.61 17.08 -1.77
C LEU A 90 -4.22 18.47 -1.28
N ALA A 91 -5.20 19.25 -0.88
CA ALA A 91 -4.93 20.62 -0.42
C ALA A 91 -4.18 20.62 0.90
N ALA A 92 -3.50 21.72 1.18
CA ALA A 92 -2.79 21.91 2.43
C ALA A 92 -3.75 21.73 3.61
N GLY A 93 -3.37 20.92 4.59
CA GLY A 93 -4.17 20.63 5.77
C GLY A 93 -5.23 19.56 5.57
N GLU A 94 -5.47 19.10 4.35
CA GLU A 94 -6.46 18.06 4.08
C GLU A 94 -5.91 16.67 4.33
N MET A 95 -6.84 15.73 4.56
CA MET A 95 -6.57 14.31 4.73
C MET A 95 -7.27 13.55 3.62
N THR A 96 -6.66 12.44 3.15
CA THR A 96 -7.31 11.55 2.21
C THR A 96 -8.59 10.97 2.83
N TYR A 97 -9.64 10.86 2.03
CA TYR A 97 -10.97 10.48 2.51
C TYR A 97 -11.18 8.97 2.52
N TRP A 98 -10.85 8.31 1.40
CA TRP A 98 -11.09 6.88 1.25
C TRP A 98 -9.92 6.06 1.79
N ASN A 99 -10.23 5.02 2.54
CA ASN A 99 -9.23 4.03 2.93
C ASN A 99 -8.83 3.21 1.71
N VAL A 100 -7.57 3.19 1.38
CA VAL A 100 -7.08 2.46 0.19
C VAL A 100 -6.91 0.97 0.45
N TRP A 101 -6.95 0.56 1.71
CA TRP A 101 -6.80 -0.83 2.11
C TRP A 101 -7.79 -1.14 3.24
N GLY A 102 -8.08 -2.41 3.45
CA GLY A 102 -8.98 -2.80 4.53
C GLY A 102 -8.34 -3.83 5.43
N THR A 103 -8.31 -5.07 4.98
CA THR A 103 -7.96 -6.20 5.82
C THR A 103 -7.00 -7.13 5.10
N ILE A 104 -6.05 -7.68 5.85
CA ILE A 104 -5.22 -8.80 5.41
C ILE A 104 -5.64 -10.00 6.25
N HIS A 105 -6.05 -11.08 5.57
CA HIS A 105 -6.57 -12.28 6.21
C HIS A 105 -5.66 -13.45 5.90
N MET A 106 -5.28 -14.21 6.91
CA MET A 106 -4.54 -15.44 6.71
C MET A 106 -5.50 -16.60 6.47
N ASP A 107 -5.26 -17.36 5.41
CA ASP A 107 -6.09 -18.50 5.04
C ASP A 107 -6.15 -19.49 6.21
N THR A 108 -7.34 -20.04 6.46
CA THR A 108 -7.54 -21.05 7.52
C THR A 108 -6.75 -22.32 7.27
N THR A 109 -6.39 -22.60 6.01
CA THR A 109 -5.61 -23.78 5.63
C THR A 109 -4.11 -23.57 5.77
N ALA A 110 -3.66 -22.37 6.09
CA ALA A 110 -2.23 -22.08 6.28
C ALA A 110 -1.70 -22.89 7.46
N THR A 111 -0.59 -23.57 7.26
CA THR A 111 0.05 -24.37 8.31
C THR A 111 1.19 -23.61 8.95
N ASN A 112 1.51 -23.96 10.19
CA ASN A 112 2.66 -23.37 10.88
C ASN A 112 3.96 -23.60 10.11
N GLU A 113 4.08 -24.73 9.45
CA GLU A 113 5.25 -25.04 8.64
C GLU A 113 5.37 -24.13 7.43
N GLN A 114 4.26 -23.83 6.77
CA GLN A 114 4.24 -22.86 5.65
C GLN A 114 4.66 -21.49 6.12
N ILE A 115 4.14 -21.05 7.25
CA ILE A 115 4.47 -19.74 7.83
C ILE A 115 5.95 -19.70 8.22
N ALA A 116 6.46 -20.74 8.87
CA ALA A 116 7.83 -20.80 9.35
C ALA A 116 8.85 -20.85 8.20
N GLN A 117 8.51 -21.50 7.08
CA GLN A 117 9.39 -21.56 5.92
C GLN A 117 9.54 -20.22 5.22
N LEU A 118 8.49 -19.43 5.22
CA LEU A 118 8.46 -18.18 4.49
C LEU A 118 8.98 -17.01 5.32
N LEU A 119 8.81 -17.09 6.64
CA LEU A 119 9.09 -15.98 7.54
C LEU A 119 9.74 -16.47 8.82
N PRO A 120 10.97 -16.04 9.11
CA PRO A 120 11.56 -16.29 10.42
C PRO A 120 10.63 -15.76 11.52
N ASN A 121 10.47 -16.55 12.59
CA ASN A 121 9.67 -16.19 13.78
C ASN A 121 8.16 -16.09 13.54
N GLY A 122 7.64 -16.51 12.38
CA GLY A 122 6.20 -16.48 12.10
C GLY A 122 5.62 -15.07 11.97
N THR A 123 6.44 -14.07 11.72
CA THR A 123 6.01 -12.70 11.49
C THR A 123 6.27 -12.27 10.05
N PHE A 124 5.59 -11.25 9.60
CA PHE A 124 5.85 -10.62 8.32
C PHE A 124 5.65 -9.12 8.42
N ASN A 125 6.25 -8.39 7.50
CA ASN A 125 6.12 -6.94 7.47
C ASN A 125 5.12 -6.54 6.40
N VAL A 126 4.21 -5.63 6.76
CA VAL A 126 3.38 -4.90 5.80
C VAL A 126 3.96 -3.50 5.73
N LEU A 127 4.40 -3.11 4.55
CA LEU A 127 5.04 -1.82 4.35
C LEU A 127 4.06 -0.85 3.71
N VAL A 128 4.04 0.38 4.19
CA VAL A 128 3.29 1.46 3.56
C VAL A 128 4.25 2.60 3.31
N GLU A 129 4.37 3.00 2.06
CA GLU A 129 5.12 4.18 1.66
C GLU A 129 4.16 5.20 1.08
N ALA A 130 4.29 6.45 1.47
CA ALA A 130 3.53 7.53 0.91
C ALA A 130 4.47 8.56 0.31
N ASP A 131 4.20 8.94 -0.92
CA ASP A 131 4.93 9.98 -1.63
C ASP A 131 4.01 11.16 -1.88
N ALA A 132 4.54 12.36 -1.73
CA ALA A 132 3.86 13.59 -2.06
C ALA A 132 4.75 14.43 -2.95
N ILE A 133 4.17 14.99 -4.00
CA ILE A 133 4.87 15.92 -4.87
C ILE A 133 4.00 17.16 -5.04
N GLN A 134 4.63 18.35 -4.91
CA GLN A 134 3.94 19.60 -5.06
C GLN A 134 3.21 19.66 -6.41
N ALA A 135 1.93 20.01 -6.39
CA ALA A 135 1.09 19.92 -7.58
C ALA A 135 1.39 21.01 -8.60
N ASP A 136 1.95 22.11 -8.17
CA ASP A 136 2.22 23.25 -9.05
C ASP A 136 3.18 22.87 -10.16
N GLY A 137 2.81 23.21 -11.40
CA GLY A 137 3.59 22.89 -12.58
C GLY A 137 3.25 21.56 -13.25
N PHE A 138 2.30 20.79 -12.72
CA PHE A 138 1.88 19.53 -13.30
C PHE A 138 0.39 19.52 -13.62
N ALA A 139 0.04 18.96 -14.79
CA ALA A 139 -1.34 18.88 -15.21
C ALA A 139 -2.14 17.80 -14.46
N ASN A 140 -1.45 16.74 -14.02
CA ASN A 140 -2.08 15.60 -13.35
C ASN A 140 -1.05 14.82 -12.54
N ALA A 141 -1.54 13.85 -11.75
CA ALA A 141 -0.70 13.03 -10.90
C ALA A 141 0.29 12.18 -11.70
N THR A 142 -0.12 11.66 -12.86
CA THR A 142 0.74 10.83 -13.70
C THR A 142 2.00 11.57 -14.12
N ASP A 143 1.85 12.81 -14.57
CA ASP A 143 2.98 13.65 -14.98
C ASP A 143 3.88 14.00 -13.79
N ALA A 144 3.27 14.30 -12.66
CA ALA A 144 4.00 14.63 -11.44
C ALA A 144 4.89 13.48 -10.98
N PHE A 145 4.34 12.27 -10.89
CA PHE A 145 5.11 11.12 -10.42
C PHE A 145 6.08 10.57 -11.47
N ALA A 146 5.82 10.79 -12.75
CA ALA A 146 6.80 10.48 -13.78
C ALA A 146 8.07 11.34 -13.60
N ALA A 147 7.91 12.59 -13.26
CA ALA A 147 9.04 13.48 -12.95
C ALA A 147 9.70 13.11 -11.61
N PHE A 148 8.90 12.71 -10.62
CA PHE A 148 9.37 12.33 -9.28
C PHE A 148 10.24 11.07 -9.32
N GLY A 149 9.93 10.12 -10.17
CA GLY A 149 10.66 8.85 -10.29
C GLY A 149 12.02 8.95 -10.96
N LYS A 150 12.42 10.13 -11.35
CA LYS A 150 13.72 10.36 -12.02
C LYS A 150 14.89 10.66 -11.00
#